data_b54b565702094041bcfe57b5056a748d
#
_entry.id   b54b565702094041bcfe57b5056a748d
#
_cell.length_a   1.000
_cell.length_b   1.000
_cell.length_c   1.000
_cell.angle_alpha   90.00
_cell.angle_beta   90.00
_cell.angle_gamma   90.00
#
_symmetry.space_group_name_H-M   'P 1'
#
loop_
_entity.id
_entity.type
_entity.pdbx_description
1 polymer ?
#
loop_
_entity_poly.entity_id
_entity_poly.type
_entity_poly.pdbx_seq_one_letter_code
_entity_poly.pdbx_strand_id
1 'polypeptide(L)'
;MGSEMCIRDSLIFSEYQYPAVRLGSLMSTDTYYVWTHDSIGLGEDGPTHQPVETLSALRAIPNLSVIRPADANETAQAWAAALEYKAAPKGLALSRQGLPVLEGTKEKAHDGVRRGAYVLVEESKETPDVILLATGSEVQLAVAAAKELEAAGTAARVVSAPCLEWFDEQDDAYRESVLPSEVQARVSIEAGIAMPWHKYTGSFGRTISIEHYGASAPAGELFEKFGFTTAAIVEAAQESLAAAQK
;
A
#
# COMPACT_ATOMS: atom_id res chain seq x y z
N MET A 1 -31.00 3.66 -2.01
CA MET A 1 -30.25 4.83 -2.49
C MET A 1 -29.36 4.33 -3.64
N GLY A 2 -29.23 5.09 -4.71
CA GLY A 2 -28.35 4.71 -5.82
C GLY A 2 -26.88 4.92 -5.44
N SER A 3 -25.99 4.07 -5.98
CA SER A 3 -24.53 4.26 -5.84
C SER A 3 -24.08 5.38 -6.78
N GLU A 4 -23.15 6.21 -6.35
CA GLU A 4 -22.58 7.29 -7.15
C GLU A 4 -21.10 7.00 -7.42
N MET A 5 -20.64 7.28 -8.64
CA MET A 5 -19.23 7.16 -9.03
C MET A 5 -18.68 8.54 -9.41
N CYS A 6 -17.62 8.95 -8.72
CA CYS A 6 -16.87 10.17 -9.03
C CYS A 6 -15.47 9.80 -9.53
N ILE A 7 -15.17 10.14 -10.78
CA ILE A 7 -13.87 9.89 -11.42
C ILE A 7 -13.10 11.20 -11.50
N ARG A 8 -11.80 11.15 -11.19
CA ARG A 8 -10.85 12.24 -11.37
C ARG A 8 -9.58 11.72 -12.03
N ASP A 9 -8.88 12.59 -12.74
CA ASP A 9 -7.70 12.19 -13.51
C ASP A 9 -6.50 11.85 -12.62
N SER A 10 -6.32 12.55 -11.50
CA SER A 10 -5.18 12.39 -10.61
C SER A 10 -5.59 12.37 -9.15
N LEU A 11 -4.90 11.56 -8.35
CA LEU A 11 -5.12 11.45 -6.91
C LEU A 11 -4.93 12.79 -6.19
N ILE A 12 -3.95 13.61 -6.60
CA ILE A 12 -3.72 14.93 -6.01
C ILE A 12 -4.97 15.82 -6.11
N PHE A 13 -5.78 15.69 -7.16
CA PHE A 13 -6.99 16.47 -7.32
C PHE A 13 -8.16 16.00 -6.44
N SER A 14 -7.98 14.93 -5.66
CA SER A 14 -8.90 14.61 -4.56
C SER A 14 -8.99 15.75 -3.54
N GLU A 15 -7.98 16.62 -3.47
CA GLU A 15 -8.00 17.81 -2.61
C GLU A 15 -9.16 18.75 -2.95
N TYR A 16 -9.50 18.92 -4.21
CA TYR A 16 -10.68 19.69 -4.62
C TYR A 16 -12.01 19.03 -4.25
N GLN A 17 -11.98 17.70 -4.03
CA GLN A 17 -13.14 16.92 -3.62
C GLN A 17 -13.19 16.70 -2.11
N TYR A 18 -12.13 17.06 -1.37
CA TYR A 18 -11.99 16.70 0.04
C TYR A 18 -13.23 17.00 0.90
N PRO A 19 -13.90 18.17 0.79
CA PRO A 19 -15.14 18.43 1.53
C PRO A 19 -16.28 17.47 1.16
N ALA A 20 -16.42 17.12 -0.12
CA ALA A 20 -17.44 16.17 -0.59
C ALA A 20 -17.14 14.74 -0.15
N VAL A 21 -15.86 14.30 -0.25
CA VAL A 21 -15.42 12.99 0.24
C VAL A 21 -15.68 12.86 1.74
N ARG A 22 -15.31 13.89 2.52
CA ARG A 22 -15.53 13.92 3.96
C ARG A 22 -17.04 13.89 4.30
N LEU A 23 -17.87 14.63 3.56
CA LEU A 23 -19.31 14.61 3.77
C LEU A 23 -19.92 13.25 3.41
N GLY A 24 -19.50 12.63 2.30
CA GLY A 24 -19.91 11.29 1.92
C GLY A 24 -19.57 10.26 3.01
N SER A 25 -18.38 10.37 3.60
CA SER A 25 -17.93 9.51 4.70
C SER A 25 -18.76 9.72 5.97
N LEU A 26 -19.04 10.98 6.32
CA LEU A 26 -19.89 11.32 7.46
C LEU A 26 -21.33 10.77 7.30
N MET A 27 -21.85 10.78 6.08
CA MET A 27 -23.18 10.29 5.73
C MET A 27 -23.23 8.78 5.45
N SER A 28 -22.09 8.09 5.44
CA SER A 28 -21.97 6.68 5.08
C SER A 28 -22.59 6.37 3.70
N THR A 29 -22.34 7.20 2.70
CA THR A 29 -22.89 7.02 1.36
C THR A 29 -22.17 5.89 0.63
N ASP A 30 -22.88 5.14 -0.22
CA ASP A 30 -22.27 4.13 -1.11
C ASP A 30 -21.70 4.81 -2.37
N THR A 31 -20.60 5.54 -2.19
CA THR A 31 -19.93 6.34 -3.24
C THR A 31 -18.57 5.72 -3.59
N TYR A 32 -18.24 5.73 -4.88
CA TYR A 32 -16.98 5.22 -5.41
C TYR A 32 -16.19 6.39 -6.01
N TYR A 33 -15.04 6.69 -5.39
CA TYR A 33 -14.06 7.63 -5.92
C TYR A 33 -12.98 6.84 -6.67
N VAL A 34 -12.60 7.30 -7.85
CA VAL A 34 -11.55 6.67 -8.65
C VAL A 34 -10.50 7.72 -8.99
N TRP A 35 -9.33 7.55 -8.43
CA TRP A 35 -8.19 8.44 -8.65
C TRP A 35 -7.05 7.66 -9.29
N THR A 36 -6.58 8.16 -10.40
CA THR A 36 -5.37 7.65 -11.07
C THR A 36 -4.15 8.48 -10.68
N HIS A 37 -2.97 8.14 -11.19
CA HIS A 37 -1.75 8.92 -10.93
C HIS A 37 -1.42 9.03 -9.45
N ASP A 38 -1.39 7.88 -8.77
CA ASP A 38 -1.42 7.70 -7.33
C ASP A 38 -0.14 8.07 -6.58
N SER A 39 0.95 8.36 -7.31
CA SER A 39 2.28 8.56 -6.69
C SER A 39 3.24 9.33 -7.61
N ILE A 40 4.51 9.41 -7.21
CA ILE A 40 5.62 9.90 -8.05
C ILE A 40 5.76 9.14 -9.38
N GLY A 41 5.14 7.97 -9.50
CA GLY A 41 5.03 7.20 -10.74
C GLY A 41 4.29 7.95 -11.86
N LEU A 42 3.64 9.06 -11.56
CA LEU A 42 3.14 10.03 -12.52
C LEU A 42 4.25 10.57 -13.42
N GLY A 43 5.46 10.83 -12.86
CA GLY A 43 6.63 11.20 -13.62
C GLY A 43 6.77 12.70 -13.89
N GLU A 44 6.93 13.10 -15.15
CA GLU A 44 7.43 14.40 -15.59
C GLU A 44 6.54 15.59 -15.24
N ASP A 45 5.25 15.41 -15.00
CA ASP A 45 4.33 16.48 -14.59
C ASP A 45 4.76 17.14 -13.27
N GLY A 46 5.57 16.44 -12.48
CA GLY A 46 6.30 17.02 -11.37
C GLY A 46 5.51 17.19 -10.09
N PRO A 47 6.09 17.93 -9.12
CA PRO A 47 5.63 17.95 -7.73
C PRO A 47 4.21 18.49 -7.53
N THR A 48 3.71 19.33 -8.42
CA THR A 48 2.35 19.88 -8.33
C THR A 48 1.26 18.82 -8.64
N HIS A 49 1.64 17.72 -9.27
CA HIS A 49 0.74 16.65 -9.67
C HIS A 49 1.04 15.31 -8.96
N GLN A 50 2.17 15.21 -8.27
CA GLN A 50 2.61 14.00 -7.58
C GLN A 50 2.08 14.01 -6.13
N PRO A 51 1.10 13.15 -5.78
CA PRO A 51 0.63 13.05 -4.40
C PRO A 51 1.71 12.39 -3.55
N VAL A 52 2.01 12.98 -2.40
CA VAL A 52 2.94 12.45 -1.39
C VAL A 52 2.21 12.21 -0.08
N GLU A 53 1.56 13.26 0.46
CA GLU A 53 0.76 13.20 1.69
C GLU A 53 -0.68 12.74 1.47
N THR A 54 -1.17 12.79 0.23
CA THR A 54 -2.59 12.69 -0.12
C THR A 54 -3.20 11.36 0.31
N LEU A 55 -2.50 10.22 0.13
CA LEU A 55 -2.97 8.92 0.61
C LEU A 55 -3.21 8.93 2.12
N SER A 56 -2.27 9.50 2.87
CA SER A 56 -2.36 9.60 4.33
C SER A 56 -3.48 10.53 4.77
N ALA A 57 -3.67 11.66 4.09
CA ALA A 57 -4.77 12.58 4.35
C ALA A 57 -6.14 11.93 4.10
N LEU A 58 -6.27 11.13 3.04
CA LEU A 58 -7.50 10.39 2.75
C LEU A 58 -7.75 9.29 3.79
N ARG A 59 -6.74 8.51 4.16
CA ARG A 59 -6.81 7.48 5.22
C ARG A 59 -7.15 8.07 6.60
N ALA A 60 -6.87 9.36 6.83
CA ALA A 60 -7.25 10.05 8.05
C ALA A 60 -8.75 10.40 8.11
N ILE A 61 -9.50 10.28 7.01
CA ILE A 61 -10.96 10.52 7.00
C ILE A 61 -11.66 9.29 7.58
N PRO A 62 -12.34 9.41 8.72
CA PRO A 62 -13.09 8.30 9.29
C PRO A 62 -14.11 7.75 8.29
N ASN A 63 -14.28 6.43 8.27
CA ASN A 63 -15.27 5.77 7.43
C ASN A 63 -15.05 5.92 5.91
N LEU A 64 -13.82 6.20 5.48
CA LEU A 64 -13.38 6.14 4.08
C LEU A 64 -12.43 4.95 3.91
N SER A 65 -12.70 4.08 2.95
CA SER A 65 -11.75 3.01 2.58
C SER A 65 -10.91 3.47 1.41
N VAL A 66 -9.58 3.46 1.56
CA VAL A 66 -8.63 3.83 0.50
C VAL A 66 -7.95 2.57 -0.02
N ILE A 67 -8.25 2.21 -1.26
CA ILE A 67 -7.82 0.95 -1.88
C ILE A 67 -6.76 1.25 -2.94
N ARG A 68 -5.55 0.74 -2.76
CA ARG A 68 -4.40 0.94 -3.65
C ARG A 68 -3.86 -0.41 -4.13
N PRO A 69 -4.41 -0.97 -5.23
CA PRO A 69 -4.05 -2.31 -5.70
C PRO A 69 -2.67 -2.35 -6.38
N ALA A 70 -2.00 -3.50 -6.26
CA ALA A 70 -0.64 -3.71 -6.75
C ALA A 70 -0.56 -4.05 -8.25
N ASP A 71 -1.57 -4.71 -8.79
CA ASP A 71 -1.57 -5.19 -10.18
C ASP A 71 -3.00 -5.33 -10.74
N ALA A 72 -3.12 -5.90 -11.94
CA ALA A 72 -4.41 -6.09 -12.61
C ALA A 72 -5.32 -7.08 -11.85
N ASN A 73 -4.78 -8.12 -11.22
CA ASN A 73 -5.57 -9.08 -10.44
C ASN A 73 -6.13 -8.43 -9.19
N GLU A 74 -5.30 -7.73 -8.43
CA GLU A 74 -5.76 -6.95 -7.27
C GLU A 74 -6.75 -5.85 -7.68
N THR A 75 -6.52 -5.17 -8.80
CA THR A 75 -7.44 -4.14 -9.31
C THR A 75 -8.83 -4.71 -9.60
N ALA A 76 -8.90 -5.88 -10.24
CA ALA A 76 -10.17 -6.55 -10.50
C ALA A 76 -10.89 -6.93 -9.20
N GLN A 77 -10.15 -7.44 -8.20
CA GLN A 77 -10.70 -7.80 -6.90
C GLN A 77 -11.04 -6.56 -6.05
N ALA A 78 -10.29 -5.46 -6.17
CA ALA A 78 -10.58 -4.19 -5.52
C ALA A 78 -11.94 -3.63 -5.97
N TRP A 79 -12.24 -3.68 -7.26
CA TRP A 79 -13.54 -3.32 -7.79
C TRP A 79 -14.66 -4.22 -7.26
N ALA A 80 -14.46 -5.55 -7.28
CA ALA A 80 -15.45 -6.50 -6.77
C ALA A 80 -15.71 -6.26 -5.28
N ALA A 81 -14.67 -6.18 -4.46
CA ALA A 81 -14.77 -5.93 -3.03
C ALA A 81 -15.42 -4.57 -2.72
N ALA A 82 -15.04 -3.51 -3.45
CA ALA A 82 -15.64 -2.19 -3.29
C ALA A 82 -17.16 -2.20 -3.59
N LEU A 83 -17.59 -2.96 -4.61
CA LEU A 83 -19.01 -3.11 -4.94
C LEU A 83 -19.79 -3.94 -3.91
N GLU A 84 -19.14 -4.86 -3.24
CA GLU A 84 -19.73 -5.69 -2.16
C GLU A 84 -19.83 -4.91 -0.83
N TYR A 85 -18.84 -4.07 -0.51
CA TYR A 85 -18.78 -3.29 0.72
C TYR A 85 -19.69 -2.06 0.65
N LYS A 86 -20.86 -2.14 1.28
CA LYS A 86 -21.94 -1.11 1.18
C LYS A 86 -21.94 -0.08 2.31
N ALA A 87 -21.11 -0.27 3.33
CA ALA A 87 -21.22 0.50 4.57
C ALA A 87 -20.67 1.93 4.48
N ALA A 88 -19.78 2.21 3.51
CA ALA A 88 -19.02 3.45 3.47
C ALA A 88 -18.54 3.78 2.05
N PRO A 89 -18.14 5.03 1.76
CA PRO A 89 -17.49 5.39 0.51
C PRO A 89 -16.11 4.71 0.36
N LYS A 90 -15.73 4.47 -0.87
CA LYS A 90 -14.48 3.82 -1.28
C LYS A 90 -13.73 4.69 -2.29
N GLY A 91 -12.42 4.84 -2.08
CA GLY A 91 -11.51 5.49 -3.01
C GLY A 91 -10.52 4.49 -3.59
N LEU A 92 -10.50 4.30 -4.91
CA LEU A 92 -9.51 3.50 -5.61
C LEU A 92 -8.38 4.42 -6.09
N ALA A 93 -7.19 4.22 -5.54
CA ALA A 93 -5.97 4.92 -5.95
C ALA A 93 -5.19 4.03 -6.93
N LEU A 94 -5.16 4.42 -8.20
CA LEU A 94 -4.62 3.61 -9.29
C LEU A 94 -3.35 4.25 -9.88
N SER A 95 -2.37 3.43 -10.21
CA SER A 95 -1.13 3.87 -10.84
C SER A 95 -1.35 4.41 -12.26
N ARG A 96 -0.49 5.34 -12.69
CA ARG A 96 -0.41 5.78 -14.09
C ARG A 96 0.37 4.79 -14.93
N GLN A 97 1.48 4.33 -14.41
CA GLN A 97 2.41 3.43 -15.11
C GLN A 97 1.85 2.01 -15.22
N GLY A 98 2.26 1.28 -16.25
CA GLY A 98 1.99 -0.16 -16.36
C GLY A 98 2.72 -0.93 -15.27
N LEU A 99 2.02 -1.87 -14.64
CA LEU A 99 2.57 -2.74 -13.60
C LEU A 99 2.56 -4.19 -14.07
N PRO A 100 3.58 -4.99 -13.71
CA PRO A 100 3.56 -6.42 -13.99
C PRO A 100 2.49 -7.11 -13.15
N VAL A 101 1.90 -8.17 -13.69
CA VAL A 101 1.08 -9.09 -12.90
C VAL A 101 2.00 -9.92 -12.03
N LEU A 102 1.78 -9.90 -10.72
CA LEU A 102 2.63 -10.60 -9.75
C LEU A 102 2.17 -12.05 -9.57
N GLU A 103 3.14 -12.92 -9.36
CA GLU A 103 2.87 -14.32 -9.00
C GLU A 103 2.10 -14.40 -7.68
N GLY A 104 1.09 -15.26 -7.61
CA GLY A 104 0.26 -15.46 -6.43
C GLY A 104 -0.93 -14.51 -6.32
N THR A 105 -0.96 -13.36 -7.00
CA THR A 105 -2.12 -12.44 -6.92
C THR A 105 -3.38 -13.05 -7.55
N LYS A 106 -3.24 -13.86 -8.59
CA LYS A 106 -4.38 -14.54 -9.22
C LYS A 106 -5.15 -15.43 -8.24
N GLU A 107 -4.43 -16.15 -7.40
CA GLU A 107 -4.98 -17.11 -6.44
C GLU A 107 -5.40 -16.45 -5.13
N LYS A 108 -4.62 -15.47 -4.65
CA LYS A 108 -4.74 -14.91 -3.30
C LYS A 108 -5.55 -13.60 -3.23
N ALA A 109 -5.59 -12.80 -4.30
CA ALA A 109 -6.19 -11.47 -4.25
C ALA A 109 -7.70 -11.48 -3.99
N HIS A 110 -8.44 -12.54 -4.37
CA HIS A 110 -9.87 -12.62 -4.12
C HIS A 110 -10.22 -12.42 -2.65
N ASP A 111 -9.63 -13.20 -1.77
CA ASP A 111 -9.87 -13.10 -0.33
C ASP A 111 -9.01 -12.02 0.32
N GLY A 112 -7.76 -11.87 -0.18
CA GLY A 112 -6.78 -10.95 0.38
C GLY A 112 -7.20 -9.48 0.30
N VAL A 113 -7.71 -9.03 -0.84
CA VAL A 113 -8.18 -7.66 -1.02
C VAL A 113 -9.39 -7.36 -0.12
N ARG A 114 -10.32 -8.30 0.01
CA ARG A 114 -11.51 -8.17 0.90
C ARG A 114 -11.12 -8.04 2.37
N ARG A 115 -9.97 -8.59 2.75
CA ARG A 115 -9.43 -8.50 4.10
C ARG A 115 -8.46 -7.33 4.29
N GLY A 116 -8.17 -6.60 3.22
CA GLY A 116 -7.38 -5.37 3.23
C GLY A 116 -5.87 -5.55 3.20
N ALA A 117 -5.33 -6.64 3.74
CA ALA A 117 -3.93 -7.05 3.60
C ALA A 117 -3.84 -8.58 3.67
N TYR A 118 -2.84 -9.15 3.00
CA TYR A 118 -2.64 -10.60 2.94
C TYR A 118 -1.19 -10.96 2.63
N VAL A 119 -0.80 -12.18 2.99
CA VAL A 119 0.53 -12.72 2.68
C VAL A 119 0.56 -13.09 1.19
N LEU A 120 1.26 -12.28 0.40
CA LEU A 120 1.45 -12.53 -1.04
C LEU A 120 2.57 -13.56 -1.26
N VAL A 121 3.71 -13.39 -0.58
CA VAL A 121 4.84 -14.33 -0.63
C VAL A 121 5.11 -14.84 0.77
N GLU A 122 5.04 -16.14 0.91
CA GLU A 122 5.38 -16.84 2.15
C GLU A 122 6.90 -16.87 2.34
N GLU A 123 7.33 -16.84 3.56
CA GLU A 123 8.71 -17.06 3.98
C GLU A 123 9.14 -18.55 3.83
N SER A 124 10.45 -18.78 3.78
CA SER A 124 11.02 -20.15 3.69
C SER A 124 11.10 -20.90 5.02
N LYS A 125 10.83 -20.25 6.16
CA LYS A 125 10.89 -20.82 7.51
C LYS A 125 9.49 -20.88 8.12
N GLU A 126 9.36 -21.49 9.30
CA GLU A 126 8.11 -21.53 10.06
C GLU A 126 7.64 -20.13 10.51
N THR A 127 8.59 -19.25 10.81
CA THR A 127 8.36 -17.84 11.16
C THR A 127 9.27 -16.97 10.32
N PRO A 128 8.77 -15.85 9.75
CA PRO A 128 9.62 -14.94 8.99
C PRO A 128 10.63 -14.24 9.90
N ASP A 129 11.85 -14.06 9.39
CA ASP A 129 12.84 -13.21 10.05
C ASP A 129 12.45 -11.72 9.89
N VAL A 130 11.87 -11.35 8.74
CA VAL A 130 11.43 -9.99 8.43
C VAL A 130 10.14 -9.98 7.61
N ILE A 131 9.31 -8.95 7.81
CA ILE A 131 8.08 -8.74 7.03
C ILE A 131 8.22 -7.46 6.20
N LEU A 132 7.98 -7.58 4.89
CA LEU A 132 7.94 -6.47 3.94
C LEU A 132 6.47 -6.16 3.63
N LEU A 133 6.00 -4.94 4.00
CA LEU A 133 4.62 -4.50 3.76
C LEU A 133 4.61 -3.47 2.63
N ALA A 134 3.79 -3.67 1.62
CA ALA A 134 3.69 -2.71 0.52
C ALA A 134 2.27 -2.56 0.00
N THR A 135 2.02 -1.45 -0.68
CA THR A 135 0.78 -1.20 -1.44
C THR A 135 1.11 -0.78 -2.87
N GLY A 136 0.15 -0.93 -3.75
CA GLY A 136 0.23 -0.37 -5.10
C GLY A 136 1.48 -0.81 -5.86
N SER A 137 2.04 0.11 -6.60
CA SER A 137 3.20 -0.15 -7.47
C SER A 137 4.45 -0.62 -6.73
N GLU A 138 4.55 -0.43 -5.43
CA GLU A 138 5.73 -0.79 -4.64
C GLU A 138 5.75 -2.27 -4.22
N VAL A 139 4.62 -2.99 -4.32
CA VAL A 139 4.56 -4.43 -3.99
C VAL A 139 5.54 -5.24 -4.83
N GLN A 140 5.73 -4.91 -6.11
CA GLN A 140 6.73 -5.56 -6.96
C GLN A 140 8.16 -5.42 -6.43
N LEU A 141 8.49 -4.27 -5.81
CA LEU A 141 9.80 -4.03 -5.22
C LEU A 141 10.00 -4.87 -3.95
N ALA A 142 8.96 -4.98 -3.13
CA ALA A 142 8.97 -5.86 -1.97
C ALA A 142 9.16 -7.33 -2.36
N VAL A 143 8.49 -7.80 -3.41
CA VAL A 143 8.67 -9.17 -3.95
C VAL A 143 10.09 -9.39 -4.45
N ALA A 144 10.68 -8.41 -5.14
CA ALA A 144 12.06 -8.50 -5.60
C ALA A 144 13.06 -8.53 -4.42
N ALA A 145 12.86 -7.66 -3.41
CA ALA A 145 13.70 -7.62 -2.21
C ALA A 145 13.60 -8.91 -1.39
N ALA A 146 12.42 -9.49 -1.26
CA ALA A 146 12.25 -10.77 -0.57
C ALA A 146 13.06 -11.90 -1.23
N LYS A 147 13.09 -11.95 -2.57
CA LYS A 147 13.92 -12.94 -3.29
C LYS A 147 15.41 -12.78 -3.00
N GLU A 148 15.92 -11.55 -2.89
CA GLU A 148 17.31 -11.29 -2.53
C GLU A 148 17.60 -11.66 -1.06
N LEU A 149 16.71 -11.33 -0.14
CA LEU A 149 16.81 -11.69 1.28
C LEU A 149 16.81 -13.21 1.47
N GLU A 150 15.89 -13.92 0.82
CA GLU A 150 15.82 -15.38 0.84
C GLU A 150 17.10 -16.03 0.27
N ALA A 151 17.64 -15.50 -0.83
CA ALA A 151 18.91 -15.97 -1.40
C ALA A 151 20.09 -15.76 -0.43
N ALA A 152 20.01 -14.76 0.45
CA ALA A 152 20.97 -14.49 1.51
C ALA A 152 20.70 -15.26 2.82
N GLY A 153 19.67 -16.13 2.87
CA GLY A 153 19.31 -16.95 4.03
C GLY A 153 18.41 -16.26 5.07
N THR A 154 17.86 -15.08 4.74
CA THR A 154 16.91 -14.36 5.58
C THR A 154 15.48 -14.66 5.10
N ALA A 155 14.67 -15.29 5.96
CA ALA A 155 13.29 -15.61 5.62
C ALA A 155 12.43 -14.34 5.60
N ALA A 156 11.93 -13.97 4.43
CA ALA A 156 11.22 -12.73 4.18
C ALA A 156 9.79 -12.97 3.72
N ARG A 157 8.82 -12.53 4.52
CA ARG A 157 7.40 -12.51 4.15
C ARG A 157 7.09 -11.22 3.38
N VAL A 158 6.31 -11.31 2.30
CA VAL A 158 5.73 -10.14 1.65
C VAL A 158 4.24 -10.06 1.91
N VAL A 159 3.82 -8.93 2.45
CA VAL A 159 2.41 -8.60 2.67
C VAL A 159 2.00 -7.51 1.67
N SER A 160 1.06 -7.83 0.78
CA SER A 160 0.33 -6.82 0.03
C SER A 160 -0.80 -6.28 0.89
N ALA A 161 -0.85 -4.96 1.04
CA ALA A 161 -1.81 -4.28 1.91
C ALA A 161 -2.65 -3.24 1.13
N PRO A 162 -3.51 -3.68 0.19
CA PRO A 162 -4.26 -2.77 -0.67
C PRO A 162 -5.22 -1.84 0.08
N CYS A 163 -5.71 -2.19 1.27
CA CYS A 163 -6.63 -1.35 2.04
C CYS A 163 -6.39 -1.52 3.55
N LEU A 164 -5.70 -0.57 4.15
CA LEU A 164 -5.35 -0.61 5.58
C LEU A 164 -6.58 -0.57 6.49
N GLU A 165 -7.62 0.16 6.10
CA GLU A 165 -8.86 0.27 6.87
C GLU A 165 -9.57 -1.08 6.98
N TRP A 166 -9.68 -1.83 5.89
CA TRP A 166 -10.28 -3.16 5.91
C TRP A 166 -9.44 -4.20 6.67
N PHE A 167 -8.11 -4.03 6.66
CA PHE A 167 -7.23 -4.89 7.47
C PHE A 167 -7.41 -4.61 8.96
N ASP A 168 -7.57 -3.36 9.35
CA ASP A 168 -7.82 -2.98 10.75
C ASP A 168 -9.14 -3.49 11.29
N GLU A 169 -10.14 -3.71 10.43
CA GLU A 169 -11.45 -4.29 10.76
C GLU A 169 -11.41 -5.82 10.96
N GLN A 170 -10.33 -6.49 10.58
CA GLN A 170 -10.21 -7.94 10.77
C GLN A 170 -10.04 -8.31 12.24
N ASP A 171 -10.42 -9.56 12.57
CA ASP A 171 -10.18 -10.10 13.90
C ASP A 171 -8.68 -10.25 14.23
N ASP A 172 -8.37 -10.37 15.50
CA ASP A 172 -7.01 -10.45 15.99
C ASP A 172 -6.29 -11.69 15.44
N ALA A 173 -6.99 -12.81 15.26
CA ALA A 173 -6.39 -14.04 14.75
C ALA A 173 -5.91 -13.87 13.29
N TYR A 174 -6.71 -13.21 12.45
CA TYR A 174 -6.30 -12.93 11.09
C TYR A 174 -5.14 -11.93 11.03
N ARG A 175 -5.24 -10.83 11.78
CA ARG A 175 -4.16 -9.83 11.80
C ARG A 175 -2.85 -10.46 12.27
N GLU A 176 -2.90 -11.32 13.29
CA GLU A 176 -1.74 -12.04 13.80
C GLU A 176 -1.19 -13.04 12.77
N SER A 177 -2.04 -13.70 11.98
CA SER A 177 -1.58 -14.59 10.91
C SER A 177 -0.83 -13.88 9.80
N VAL A 178 -1.18 -12.62 9.50
CA VAL A 178 -0.53 -11.78 8.47
C VAL A 178 0.70 -11.08 9.03
N LEU A 179 0.58 -10.49 10.22
CA LEU A 179 1.60 -9.70 10.90
C LEU A 179 1.86 -10.23 12.31
N PRO A 180 2.51 -11.40 12.45
CA PRO A 180 2.80 -11.99 13.75
C PRO A 180 3.46 -10.99 14.69
N SER A 181 2.91 -10.82 15.90
CA SER A 181 3.38 -9.83 16.88
C SER A 181 4.79 -10.11 17.39
N GLU A 182 5.22 -11.36 17.31
CA GLU A 182 6.59 -11.79 17.65
C GLU A 182 7.64 -11.30 16.63
N VAL A 183 7.24 -11.04 15.37
CA VAL A 183 8.14 -10.55 14.30
C VAL A 183 8.18 -9.04 14.34
N GLN A 184 9.21 -8.51 14.98
CA GLN A 184 9.40 -7.06 15.16
C GLN A 184 10.17 -6.40 14.02
N ALA A 185 10.92 -7.17 13.22
CA ALA A 185 11.60 -6.67 12.05
C ALA A 185 10.60 -6.50 10.91
N ARG A 186 10.26 -5.25 10.57
CA ARG A 186 9.27 -4.93 9.54
C ARG A 186 9.70 -3.74 8.71
N VAL A 187 9.43 -3.78 7.41
CA VAL A 187 9.70 -2.66 6.50
C VAL A 187 8.43 -2.34 5.72
N SER A 188 7.99 -1.10 5.75
CA SER A 188 6.92 -0.64 4.86
C SER A 188 7.49 0.07 3.64
N ILE A 189 6.83 -0.13 2.50
CA ILE A 189 7.23 0.43 1.21
C ILE A 189 5.99 1.05 0.54
N GLU A 190 5.92 2.38 0.53
CA GLU A 190 4.86 3.12 -0.15
C GLU A 190 5.39 4.48 -0.61
N ALA A 191 5.16 4.84 -1.86
CA ALA A 191 5.50 6.15 -2.43
C ALA A 191 4.56 7.24 -1.91
N GLY A 192 4.67 7.53 -0.63
CA GLY A 192 3.94 8.48 0.18
C GLY A 192 4.66 8.71 1.50
N ILE A 193 4.10 9.51 2.42
CA ILE A 193 4.71 9.76 3.74
C ILE A 193 4.60 8.53 4.65
N ALA A 194 5.57 8.38 5.58
CA ALA A 194 5.65 7.25 6.50
C ALA A 194 4.52 7.16 7.53
N MET A 195 3.81 8.26 7.77
CA MET A 195 2.90 8.44 8.89
C MET A 195 1.92 7.26 9.12
N PRO A 196 1.20 6.72 8.13
CA PRO A 196 0.23 5.65 8.36
C PRO A 196 0.88 4.30 8.69
N TRP A 197 2.17 4.14 8.38
CA TRP A 197 2.87 2.87 8.49
C TRP A 197 3.43 2.58 9.88
N HIS A 198 3.67 3.59 10.70
CA HIS A 198 4.25 3.42 12.05
C HIS A 198 3.45 2.46 12.94
N LYS A 199 2.13 2.40 12.75
CA LYS A 199 1.25 1.46 13.46
C LYS A 199 1.59 -0.01 13.15
N TYR A 200 2.04 -0.29 11.93
CA TYR A 200 2.30 -1.66 11.45
C TYR A 200 3.77 -2.05 11.55
N THR A 201 4.67 -1.09 11.39
CA THR A 201 6.12 -1.33 11.47
C THR A 201 6.64 -1.37 12.90
N GLY A 202 5.98 -0.66 13.83
CA GLY A 202 6.41 -0.62 15.22
C GLY A 202 7.74 0.12 15.43
N SER A 203 8.33 -0.05 16.62
CA SER A 203 9.50 0.72 17.04
C SER A 203 10.81 0.27 16.39
N PHE A 204 10.90 -0.97 15.93
CA PHE A 204 12.12 -1.51 15.32
C PHE A 204 12.05 -1.49 13.78
N GLY A 205 10.88 -1.18 13.23
CA GLY A 205 10.66 -1.17 11.79
C GLY A 205 11.33 0.00 11.07
N ARG A 206 11.30 -0.10 9.74
CA ARG A 206 11.79 0.93 8.82
C ARG A 206 10.71 1.26 7.80
N THR A 207 10.83 2.40 7.17
CA THR A 207 9.93 2.85 6.11
C THR A 207 10.74 3.29 4.89
N ILE A 208 10.36 2.81 3.72
CA ILE A 208 10.76 3.38 2.43
C ILE A 208 9.61 4.29 2.02
N SER A 209 9.80 5.59 2.20
CA SER A 209 8.77 6.63 2.11
C SER A 209 9.32 7.92 1.50
N ILE A 210 8.46 8.89 1.24
CA ILE A 210 8.84 10.20 0.72
C ILE A 210 8.43 11.25 1.76
N GLU A 211 9.42 11.93 2.36
CA GLU A 211 9.19 13.00 3.35
C GLU A 211 9.44 14.39 2.76
N HIS A 212 9.32 14.53 1.45
CA HIS A 212 9.50 15.77 0.69
C HIS A 212 8.62 15.74 -0.56
N TYR A 213 8.39 16.88 -1.19
CA TYR A 213 7.68 16.92 -2.45
C TYR A 213 8.48 16.24 -3.57
N GLY A 214 7.76 15.81 -4.61
CA GLY A 214 8.33 15.15 -5.77
C GLY A 214 9.21 16.06 -6.65
N ALA A 215 9.56 15.57 -7.81
CA ALA A 215 10.36 16.29 -8.81
C ALA A 215 9.88 15.94 -10.23
N SER A 216 10.22 16.79 -11.21
CA SER A 216 9.91 16.54 -12.61
C SER A 216 11.04 15.72 -13.24
N ALA A 217 10.79 14.43 -13.47
CA ALA A 217 11.69 13.50 -14.15
C ALA A 217 10.90 12.25 -14.58
N PRO A 218 11.46 11.36 -15.43
CA PRO A 218 10.87 10.06 -15.70
C PRO A 218 10.63 9.24 -14.43
N ALA A 219 9.49 8.53 -14.36
CA ALA A 219 9.09 7.79 -13.17
C ALA A 219 10.21 6.88 -12.61
N GLY A 220 10.87 6.08 -13.46
CA GLY A 220 11.95 5.19 -13.01
C GLY A 220 13.13 5.92 -12.36
N GLU A 221 13.49 7.10 -12.87
CA GLU A 221 14.54 7.95 -12.28
C GLU A 221 14.12 8.48 -10.90
N LEU A 222 12.85 8.85 -10.75
CA LEU A 222 12.32 9.32 -9.46
C LEU A 222 12.31 8.22 -8.42
N PHE A 223 11.83 7.02 -8.78
CA PHE A 223 11.86 5.88 -7.87
C PHE A 223 13.28 5.55 -7.41
N GLU A 224 14.25 5.53 -8.34
CA GLU A 224 15.65 5.28 -8.01
C GLU A 224 16.23 6.37 -7.10
N LYS A 225 16.07 7.65 -7.46
CA LYS A 225 16.64 8.77 -6.69
C LYS A 225 16.01 8.96 -5.31
N PHE A 226 14.75 8.58 -5.16
CA PHE A 226 14.04 8.68 -3.88
C PHE A 226 14.14 7.40 -3.03
N GLY A 227 15.00 6.47 -3.46
CA GLY A 227 15.31 5.28 -2.66
C GLY A 227 14.30 4.13 -2.78
N PHE A 228 13.38 4.17 -3.74
CA PHE A 228 12.48 3.06 -4.02
C PHE A 228 13.17 2.02 -4.89
N THR A 229 14.17 1.36 -4.32
CA THR A 229 14.96 0.32 -4.97
C THR A 229 14.97 -0.95 -4.14
N THR A 230 15.15 -2.08 -4.80
CA THR A 230 15.31 -3.37 -4.13
C THR A 230 16.44 -3.34 -3.10
N ALA A 231 17.58 -2.71 -3.45
CA ALA A 231 18.75 -2.59 -2.57
C ALA A 231 18.42 -1.80 -1.29
N ALA A 232 17.72 -0.67 -1.39
CA ALA A 232 17.33 0.12 -0.22
C ALA A 232 16.36 -0.65 0.69
N ILE A 233 15.46 -1.45 0.13
CA ILE A 233 14.55 -2.30 0.92
C ILE A 233 15.33 -3.40 1.65
N VAL A 234 16.30 -4.04 0.99
CA VAL A 234 17.17 -5.06 1.60
C VAL A 234 17.99 -4.44 2.75
N GLU A 235 18.57 -3.25 2.56
CA GLU A 235 19.29 -2.52 3.60
C GLU A 235 18.38 -2.19 4.80
N ALA A 236 17.19 -1.64 4.54
CA ALA A 236 16.21 -1.33 5.59
C ALA A 236 15.76 -2.58 6.36
N ALA A 237 15.64 -3.73 5.67
CA ALA A 237 15.33 -5.01 6.32
C ALA A 237 16.45 -5.45 7.25
N GLN A 238 17.70 -5.35 6.82
CA GLN A 238 18.87 -5.68 7.64
C GLN A 238 18.99 -4.76 8.86
N GLU A 239 18.74 -3.46 8.69
CA GLU A 239 18.70 -2.51 9.80
C GLU A 239 17.60 -2.82 10.81
N SER A 240 16.39 -3.17 10.32
CA SER A 240 15.28 -3.53 11.17
C SER A 240 15.56 -4.82 11.96
N LEU A 241 16.15 -5.83 11.32
CA LEU A 241 16.61 -7.06 11.95
C LEU A 241 17.62 -6.78 13.07
N ALA A 242 18.63 -5.96 12.78
CA ALA A 242 19.65 -5.59 13.76
C ALA A 242 19.07 -4.78 14.93
N ALA A 243 18.03 -3.99 14.72
CA ALA A 243 17.35 -3.24 15.76
C ALA A 243 16.47 -4.14 16.65
N ALA A 244 15.80 -5.13 16.07
CA ALA A 244 14.91 -6.06 16.77
C ALA A 244 15.66 -7.08 17.64
N GLN A 245 16.97 -7.29 17.43
CA GLN A 245 17.81 -8.21 18.21
C GLN A 245 18.43 -7.57 19.47
N LYS A 246 18.26 -6.28 19.66
CA LYS A 246 18.78 -5.54 20.84
C LYS A 246 17.76 -5.49 21.96
#